data_c840d56ed8b1f1ae59d51b4f5a83fad4
#
_entry.id   c840d56ed8b1f1ae59d51b4f5a83fad4
#
_cell.length_a   1.000
_cell.length_b   1.000
_cell.length_c   1.000
_cell.angle_alpha   90.00
_cell.angle_beta   90.00
_cell.angle_gamma   90.00
#
_symmetry.space_group_name_H-M   'P 1'
#
loop_
_entity.id
_entity.type
_entity.pdbx_description
1 polymer ?
#
loop_
_entity_poly.entity_id
_entity_poly.type
_entity_poly.pdbx_seq_one_letter_code
_entity_poly.pdbx_strand_id
1 'polypeptide(L)'
;MMQHFKQKLHLTNRNASGKEDDFSSEAGLIKLSIKGDRAAQKAIFDALAPKMMAVCLRYAGDREVAEDVLQDGFVTLFTKLESFSGDGSFEGWARKIFVNTALMSLRKKDALRDSGDLELVTGRASEAASQLQTLGYKELMSLVAELPPVYRTAFNLFAIEGYSHKEIAEALGITEATSRSHVNRARTYLQERIKKM
;
A
#
# COMPACT_ATOMS: atom_id res chain seq x y z
N MET A 1 -6.96 17.31 -6.04
CA MET A 1 -5.86 16.46 -5.53
C MET A 1 -4.46 17.03 -5.75
N MET A 2 -4.15 17.66 -6.89
CA MET A 2 -2.84 18.31 -7.15
C MET A 2 -2.51 19.51 -6.24
N GLN A 3 -3.50 20.20 -5.67
CA GLN A 3 -3.25 21.37 -4.81
C GLN A 3 -2.70 21.01 -3.41
N HIS A 4 -2.99 19.81 -2.89
CA HIS A 4 -2.49 19.35 -1.59
C HIS A 4 -1.00 18.95 -1.62
N PHE A 5 -0.51 18.50 -2.77
CA PHE A 5 0.92 18.22 -3.00
C PHE A 5 1.75 19.51 -3.01
N LYS A 6 1.19 20.59 -3.59
CA LYS A 6 1.86 21.91 -3.68
C LYS A 6 1.99 22.62 -2.33
N GLN A 7 1.08 22.39 -1.38
CA GLN A 7 1.03 23.14 -0.10
C GLN A 7 2.04 22.67 0.96
N LYS A 8 2.58 21.44 0.86
CA LYS A 8 3.58 20.89 1.79
C LYS A 8 5.04 21.09 1.36
N LEU A 9 5.29 21.59 0.15
CA LEU A 9 6.63 21.69 -0.45
C LEU A 9 7.22 23.12 -0.49
N HIS A 10 6.83 24.02 0.41
CA HIS A 10 7.56 25.26 0.61
C HIS A 10 8.84 25.03 1.42
N LEU A 11 9.81 24.35 0.83
CA LEU A 11 11.19 24.33 1.30
C LEU A 11 12.07 25.02 0.25
N THR A 12 12.21 26.35 0.39
CA THR A 12 13.26 27.10 -0.26
C THR A 12 14.60 26.75 0.40
N ASN A 13 15.35 25.85 -0.21
CA ASN A 13 16.77 25.73 0.09
C ASN A 13 17.58 26.34 -1.06
N ARG A 14 18.04 27.59 -0.88
CA ARG A 14 18.98 28.25 -1.78
C ARG A 14 20.35 27.70 -1.51
N ASN A 15 20.80 26.76 -2.34
CA ASN A 15 22.24 26.46 -2.45
C ASN A 15 22.77 27.07 -3.73
N ALA A 16 23.91 27.78 -3.54
CA ALA A 16 24.59 28.57 -4.55
C ALA A 16 25.27 27.68 -5.60
N SER A 17 24.55 27.29 -6.63
CA SER A 17 25.07 26.94 -7.95
C SER A 17 23.92 26.91 -8.95
N GLY A 18 23.88 27.85 -9.84
CA GLY A 18 22.98 28.24 -10.90
C GLY A 18 22.26 27.19 -11.78
N LYS A 19 21.66 26.17 -11.19
CA LYS A 19 20.57 25.34 -11.72
C LYS A 19 19.51 25.31 -10.64
N GLU A 20 18.36 25.87 -10.92
CA GLU A 20 17.16 25.67 -10.11
C GLU A 20 16.87 24.17 -10.08
N ASP A 21 17.32 23.50 -9.02
CA ASP A 21 16.92 22.12 -8.74
C ASP A 21 15.42 22.15 -8.51
N ASP A 22 14.69 21.54 -9.41
CA ASP A 22 13.22 21.63 -9.50
C ASP A 22 12.55 20.75 -8.41
N PHE A 23 12.77 21.12 -7.13
CA PHE A 23 12.03 20.56 -6.00
C PHE A 23 10.53 20.93 -6.04
N SER A 24 10.12 21.80 -6.97
CA SER A 24 8.76 22.30 -7.05
C SER A 24 7.80 21.34 -7.79
N SER A 25 8.35 20.36 -8.51
CA SER A 25 7.57 19.40 -9.29
C SER A 25 7.81 17.95 -8.88
N GLU A 26 6.81 17.10 -9.06
CA GLU A 26 6.92 15.65 -8.84
C GLU A 26 8.03 15.04 -9.72
N ALA A 27 8.07 15.45 -10.99
CA ALA A 27 9.09 14.98 -11.94
C ALA A 27 10.50 15.40 -11.54
N GLY A 28 10.67 16.62 -11.01
CA GLY A 28 11.93 17.10 -10.49
C GLY A 28 12.41 16.31 -9.30
N LEU A 29 11.54 16.05 -8.33
CA LEU A 29 11.84 15.21 -7.16
C LEU A 29 12.24 13.79 -7.57
N ILE A 30 11.54 13.19 -8.52
CA ILE A 30 11.88 11.85 -9.04
C ILE A 30 13.27 11.87 -9.67
N LYS A 31 13.56 12.84 -10.53
CA LYS A 31 14.85 12.98 -11.21
C LYS A 31 16.03 13.18 -10.25
N LEU A 32 15.84 14.00 -9.21
CA LEU A 32 16.84 14.22 -8.17
C LEU A 32 17.03 12.98 -7.31
N SER A 33 15.94 12.27 -6.97
CA SER A 33 16.01 11.04 -6.19
C SER A 33 16.74 9.91 -6.92
N ILE A 34 16.59 9.81 -8.24
CA ILE A 34 17.36 8.87 -9.09
C ILE A 34 18.86 9.19 -9.03
N LYS A 35 19.23 10.47 -8.94
CA LYS A 35 20.63 10.90 -8.78
C LYS A 35 21.18 10.71 -7.35
N GLY A 36 20.38 10.17 -6.43
CA GLY A 36 20.77 9.93 -5.06
C GLY A 36 20.63 11.13 -4.12
N ASP A 37 19.91 12.19 -4.52
CA ASP A 37 19.64 13.33 -3.65
C ASP A 37 18.76 12.92 -2.46
N ARG A 38 19.35 12.98 -1.25
CA ARG A 38 18.68 12.55 -0.02
C ARG A 38 17.50 13.44 0.38
N ALA A 39 17.54 14.72 0.04
CA ALA A 39 16.44 15.63 0.37
C ALA A 39 15.23 15.34 -0.53
N ALA A 40 15.45 15.06 -1.82
CA ALA A 40 14.41 14.63 -2.74
C ALA A 40 13.83 13.28 -2.35
N GLN A 41 14.67 12.31 -1.97
CA GLN A 41 14.20 11.00 -1.46
C GLN A 41 13.37 11.16 -0.20
N LYS A 42 13.81 12.01 0.75
CA LYS A 42 13.06 12.33 1.95
C LYS A 42 11.70 12.97 1.64
N ALA A 43 11.64 13.89 0.68
CA ALA A 43 10.40 14.54 0.28
C ALA A 43 9.41 13.54 -0.32
N ILE A 44 9.87 12.61 -1.16
CA ILE A 44 9.05 11.50 -1.69
C ILE A 44 8.56 10.61 -0.54
N PHE A 45 9.44 10.24 0.38
CA PHE A 45 9.08 9.43 1.54
C PHE A 45 8.00 10.11 2.39
N ASP A 46 8.20 11.36 2.78
CA ASP A 46 7.27 12.12 3.62
C ASP A 46 5.88 12.27 2.97
N ALA A 47 5.84 12.40 1.63
CA ALA A 47 4.59 12.51 0.88
C ALA A 47 3.83 11.18 0.74
N LEU A 48 4.55 10.06 0.59
CA LEU A 48 3.95 8.75 0.32
C LEU A 48 3.75 7.90 1.58
N ALA A 49 4.60 8.02 2.61
CA ALA A 49 4.61 7.12 3.75
C ALA A 49 3.25 6.99 4.45
N PRO A 50 2.49 8.07 4.75
CA PRO A 50 1.18 7.92 5.40
C PRO A 50 0.18 7.13 4.56
N LYS A 51 0.21 7.30 3.23
CA LYS A 51 -0.69 6.62 2.30
C LYS A 51 -0.29 5.15 2.12
N MET A 52 0.99 4.89 1.98
CA MET A 52 1.52 3.54 1.80
C MET A 52 1.43 2.72 3.10
N MET A 53 1.56 3.34 4.27
CA MET A 53 1.27 2.68 5.55
C MET A 53 -0.18 2.19 5.61
N ALA A 54 -1.14 3.00 5.15
CA ALA A 54 -2.55 2.56 5.09
C ALA A 54 -2.74 1.37 4.13
N VAL A 55 -1.97 1.31 3.02
CA VAL A 55 -1.95 0.15 2.13
C VAL A 55 -1.37 -1.06 2.87
N CYS A 56 -0.19 -0.95 3.47
CA CYS A 56 0.48 -2.05 4.17
C CYS A 56 -0.39 -2.64 5.28
N LEU A 57 -1.01 -1.80 6.11
CA LEU A 57 -1.90 -2.21 7.20
C LEU A 57 -3.10 -3.05 6.72
N ARG A 58 -3.69 -2.71 5.55
CA ARG A 58 -4.81 -3.49 5.00
C ARG A 58 -4.44 -4.93 4.66
N TYR A 59 -3.20 -5.19 4.26
CA TYR A 59 -2.72 -6.53 3.93
C TYR A 59 -2.12 -7.24 5.14
N ALA A 60 -1.25 -6.59 5.87
CA ALA A 60 -0.54 -7.17 7.00
C ALA A 60 -1.47 -7.53 8.17
N GLY A 61 -2.47 -6.68 8.47
CA GLY A 61 -3.38 -6.85 9.60
C GLY A 61 -2.72 -6.60 10.96
N ASP A 62 -1.42 -6.39 10.99
CA ASP A 62 -0.61 -6.09 12.16
C ASP A 62 0.32 -4.91 11.85
N ARG A 63 0.57 -4.06 12.83
CA ARG A 63 1.31 -2.82 12.65
C ARG A 63 2.81 -3.06 12.43
N GLU A 64 3.40 -3.96 13.18
CA GLU A 64 4.83 -4.27 13.09
C GLU A 64 5.16 -4.85 11.71
N VAL A 65 4.37 -5.84 11.28
CA VAL A 65 4.48 -6.40 9.91
C VAL A 65 4.24 -5.34 8.84
N ALA A 66 3.30 -4.40 9.07
CA ALA A 66 3.05 -3.33 8.12
C ALA A 66 4.21 -2.34 8.01
N GLU A 67 4.92 -2.06 9.11
CA GLU A 67 6.11 -1.21 9.15
C GLU A 67 7.27 -1.87 8.38
N ASP A 68 7.46 -3.17 8.53
CA ASP A 68 8.45 -3.94 7.75
C ASP A 68 8.14 -3.91 6.24
N VAL A 69 6.88 -4.16 5.89
CA VAL A 69 6.42 -4.09 4.48
C VAL A 69 6.58 -2.67 3.93
N LEU A 70 6.34 -1.64 4.75
CA LEU A 70 6.53 -0.25 4.36
C LEU A 70 8.00 0.02 4.04
N GLN A 71 8.92 -0.43 4.89
CA GLN A 71 10.35 -0.26 4.71
C GLN A 71 10.83 -0.97 3.43
N ASP A 72 10.49 -2.25 3.25
CA ASP A 72 10.81 -3.04 2.06
C ASP A 72 10.22 -2.40 0.78
N GLY A 73 9.02 -1.87 0.89
CA GLY A 73 8.34 -1.16 -0.19
C GLY A 73 9.12 0.09 -0.62
N PHE A 74 9.62 0.89 0.30
CA PHE A 74 10.45 2.07 -0.02
C PHE A 74 11.80 1.68 -0.59
N VAL A 75 12.46 0.65 -0.06
CA VAL A 75 13.70 0.12 -0.65
C VAL A 75 13.45 -0.29 -2.11
N THR A 76 12.37 -1.03 -2.37
CA THR A 76 11.99 -1.44 -3.73
C THR A 76 11.64 -0.25 -4.61
N LEU A 77 10.91 0.74 -4.09
CA LEU A 77 10.51 1.95 -4.81
C LEU A 77 11.74 2.71 -5.29
N PHE A 78 12.67 3.03 -4.39
CA PHE A 78 13.87 3.79 -4.74
C PHE A 78 14.80 3.00 -5.68
N THR A 79 14.90 1.68 -5.52
CA THR A 79 15.67 0.82 -6.44
C THR A 79 15.07 0.79 -7.85
N LYS A 80 13.73 0.84 -7.96
CA LYS A 80 13.01 0.80 -9.25
C LYS A 80 12.64 2.16 -9.80
N LEU A 81 13.05 3.25 -9.15
CA LEU A 81 12.57 4.60 -9.49
C LEU A 81 12.88 5.01 -10.93
N GLU A 82 14.02 4.55 -11.49
CA GLU A 82 14.39 4.75 -12.89
C GLU A 82 13.42 4.09 -13.88
N SER A 83 12.69 3.05 -13.45
CA SER A 83 11.73 2.35 -14.30
C SER A 83 10.37 3.02 -14.40
N PHE A 84 10.14 4.11 -13.65
CA PHE A 84 8.92 4.89 -13.77
C PHE A 84 8.95 5.71 -15.07
N SER A 85 8.10 5.33 -16.04
CA SER A 85 8.04 5.96 -17.38
C SER A 85 7.46 7.39 -17.38
N GLY A 86 6.81 7.80 -16.30
CA GLY A 86 6.03 9.05 -16.24
C GLY A 86 4.60 8.90 -16.77
N ASP A 87 4.22 7.71 -17.24
CA ASP A 87 2.86 7.43 -17.69
C ASP A 87 1.94 7.18 -16.49
N GLY A 88 0.97 8.05 -16.30
CA GLY A 88 0.02 7.97 -15.20
C GLY A 88 0.53 8.58 -13.89
N SER A 89 -0.09 8.18 -12.77
CA SER A 89 0.19 8.73 -11.45
C SER A 89 1.39 8.03 -10.80
N PHE A 90 2.38 8.80 -10.34
CA PHE A 90 3.50 8.27 -9.54
C PHE A 90 3.01 7.57 -8.26
N GLU A 91 2.02 8.14 -7.57
CA GLU A 91 1.39 7.50 -6.42
C GLU A 91 0.76 6.14 -6.78
N GLY A 92 0.11 6.05 -7.94
CA GLY A 92 -0.49 4.79 -8.43
C GLY A 92 0.57 3.73 -8.76
N TRP A 93 1.69 4.14 -9.38
CA TRP A 93 2.82 3.28 -9.65
C TRP A 93 3.49 2.80 -8.35
N ALA A 94 3.75 3.71 -7.42
CA ALA A 94 4.28 3.41 -6.10
C ALA A 94 3.36 2.42 -5.36
N ARG A 95 2.04 2.67 -5.35
CA ARG A 95 1.05 1.80 -4.69
C ARG A 95 1.12 0.35 -5.16
N LYS A 96 1.32 0.10 -6.46
CA LYS A 96 1.50 -1.25 -6.99
C LYS A 96 2.74 -1.94 -6.41
N ILE A 97 3.82 -1.18 -6.17
CA ILE A 97 5.03 -1.72 -5.53
C ILE A 97 4.70 -2.17 -4.11
N PHE A 98 4.03 -1.33 -3.30
CA PHE A 98 3.69 -1.66 -1.92
C PHE A 98 2.69 -2.82 -1.82
N VAL A 99 1.69 -2.89 -2.71
CA VAL A 99 0.78 -4.04 -2.79
C VAL A 99 1.56 -5.32 -3.08
N ASN A 100 2.45 -5.31 -4.08
CA ASN A 100 3.25 -6.47 -4.42
C ASN A 100 4.20 -6.88 -3.27
N THR A 101 4.83 -5.92 -2.60
CA THR A 101 5.68 -6.19 -1.43
C THR A 101 4.87 -6.84 -0.30
N ALA A 102 3.66 -6.34 -0.02
CA ALA A 102 2.77 -6.92 0.96
C ALA A 102 2.36 -8.36 0.61
N LEU A 103 2.04 -8.63 -0.67
CA LEU A 103 1.71 -9.98 -1.13
C LEU A 103 2.90 -10.95 -1.01
N MET A 104 4.12 -10.47 -1.29
CA MET A 104 5.34 -11.28 -1.10
C MET A 104 5.59 -11.59 0.38
N SER A 105 5.39 -10.64 1.28
CA SER A 105 5.50 -10.84 2.72
C SER A 105 4.49 -11.87 3.23
N LEU A 106 3.23 -11.83 2.77
CA LEU A 106 2.21 -12.82 3.11
C LEU A 106 2.59 -14.22 2.64
N ARG A 107 3.07 -14.38 1.40
CA ARG A 107 3.51 -15.67 0.87
C ARG A 107 4.67 -16.25 1.67
N LYS A 108 5.65 -15.42 2.06
CA LYS A 108 6.78 -15.85 2.88
C LYS A 108 6.31 -16.38 4.23
N LYS A 109 5.32 -15.69 4.86
CA LYS A 109 4.73 -16.12 6.13
C LYS A 109 3.96 -17.43 5.99
N ASP A 110 3.23 -17.64 4.90
CA ASP A 110 2.50 -18.90 4.65
C ASP A 110 3.46 -20.07 4.37
N ALA A 111 4.53 -19.85 3.62
CA ALA A 111 5.56 -20.86 3.39
C ALA A 111 6.29 -21.28 4.69
N LEU A 112 6.48 -20.36 5.63
CA LEU A 112 7.04 -20.65 6.95
C LEU A 112 6.04 -21.40 7.86
N ARG A 113 4.73 -21.21 7.67
CA ARG A 113 3.68 -21.96 8.38
C ARG A 113 3.56 -23.40 7.93
N ASP A 114 3.71 -23.68 6.63
CA ASP A 114 3.69 -25.03 6.09
C ASP A 114 4.88 -25.88 6.57
N SER A 115 5.96 -25.25 7.06
CA SER A 115 7.12 -25.93 7.67
C SER A 115 7.00 -26.20 9.17
N GLY A 116 5.82 -25.99 9.77
CA GLY A 116 5.47 -26.40 11.15
C GLY A 116 6.10 -25.51 12.22
N ASP A 117 5.42 -24.54 12.64
CA ASP A 117 5.39 -23.82 13.93
C ASP A 117 5.04 -22.35 13.70
N LEU A 118 3.75 -22.01 13.77
CA LEU A 118 3.33 -20.70 14.26
C LEU A 118 1.81 -20.61 14.42
N GLU A 119 1.39 -20.33 15.62
CA GLU A 119 -0.01 -20.09 16.01
C GLU A 119 -0.65 -18.94 15.22
N LEU A 120 -1.94 -19.08 14.98
CA LEU A 120 -2.82 -18.06 14.41
C LEU A 120 -2.83 -16.79 15.28
N VAL A 121 -1.99 -15.83 14.96
CA VAL A 121 -2.15 -14.47 15.48
C VAL A 121 -3.26 -13.79 14.69
N THR A 122 -4.47 -13.78 15.27
CA THR A 122 -5.54 -12.89 14.83
C THR A 122 -5.14 -11.47 15.21
N GLY A 123 -4.57 -10.74 14.24
CA GLY A 123 -4.14 -9.35 14.44
C GLY A 123 -5.33 -8.47 14.81
N ARG A 124 -5.23 -7.78 15.97
CA ARG A 124 -6.14 -6.70 16.33
C ARG A 124 -5.96 -5.55 15.34
N ALA A 125 -7.06 -5.08 14.77
CA ALA A 125 -7.08 -3.88 13.94
C ALA A 125 -6.48 -2.69 14.70
N SER A 126 -5.40 -2.12 14.18
CA SER A 126 -4.74 -0.95 14.76
C SER A 126 -5.45 0.33 14.31
N GLU A 127 -5.70 1.25 15.24
CA GLU A 127 -6.42 2.53 15.07
C GLU A 127 -5.68 3.59 14.23
N ALA A 128 -4.81 3.23 13.32
CA ALA A 128 -4.04 4.18 12.53
C ALA A 128 -4.70 4.49 11.17
N ALA A 129 -5.90 5.04 11.17
CA ALA A 129 -6.49 5.63 9.97
C ALA A 129 -6.37 7.16 10.01
N SER A 130 -5.77 7.72 8.98
CA SER A 130 -5.58 9.14 8.73
C SER A 130 -6.86 9.98 8.93
N GLN A 131 -6.72 11.21 9.46
CA GLN A 131 -7.77 12.15 9.86
C GLN A 131 -8.73 12.66 8.77
N LEU A 132 -8.68 12.14 7.55
CA LEU A 132 -9.49 12.60 6.41
C LEU A 132 -10.57 11.63 5.94
N GLN A 133 -10.84 10.57 6.71
CA GLN A 133 -11.84 9.56 6.32
C GLN A 133 -13.13 9.77 7.12
N THR A 134 -14.27 9.78 6.41
CA THR A 134 -15.60 9.81 7.03
C THR A 134 -15.74 8.63 8.00
N LEU A 135 -16.52 8.81 9.07
CA LEU A 135 -16.73 7.80 10.12
C LEU A 135 -17.04 6.41 9.51
N GLY A 136 -17.95 6.34 8.54
CA GLY A 136 -18.33 5.10 7.86
C GLY A 136 -17.21 4.40 7.09
N TYR A 137 -16.18 5.14 6.59
CA TYR A 137 -15.03 4.49 5.95
C TYR A 137 -14.12 3.78 6.98
N LYS A 138 -13.92 4.39 8.14
CA LYS A 138 -13.14 3.77 9.23
C LYS A 138 -13.81 2.50 9.72
N GLU A 139 -15.12 2.54 9.93
CA GLU A 139 -15.92 1.39 10.33
C GLU A 139 -15.85 0.26 9.29
N LEU A 140 -16.01 0.60 8.00
CA LEU A 140 -15.88 -0.39 6.93
C LEU A 140 -14.47 -1.00 6.89
N MET A 141 -13.41 -0.21 7.05
CA MET A 141 -12.04 -0.71 7.05
C MET A 141 -11.75 -1.59 8.28
N SER A 142 -12.36 -1.32 9.45
CA SER A 142 -12.27 -2.22 10.60
C SER A 142 -12.92 -3.56 10.33
N LEU A 143 -14.09 -3.58 9.69
CA LEU A 143 -14.75 -4.83 9.28
C LEU A 143 -13.92 -5.61 8.25
N VAL A 144 -13.29 -4.92 7.31
CA VAL A 144 -12.37 -5.56 6.34
C VAL A 144 -11.18 -6.18 7.06
N ALA A 145 -10.65 -5.54 8.11
CA ALA A 145 -9.56 -6.09 8.90
C ALA A 145 -9.94 -7.37 9.69
N GLU A 146 -11.22 -7.56 10.01
CA GLU A 146 -11.75 -8.78 10.65
C GLU A 146 -11.85 -9.98 9.69
N LEU A 147 -11.81 -9.75 8.38
CA LEU A 147 -11.88 -10.85 7.41
C LEU A 147 -10.71 -11.83 7.59
N PRO A 148 -10.94 -13.14 7.41
CA PRO A 148 -9.86 -14.11 7.29
C PRO A 148 -8.83 -13.65 6.24
N PRO A 149 -7.51 -13.83 6.48
CA PRO A 149 -6.45 -13.24 5.66
C PRO A 149 -6.61 -13.50 4.15
N VAL A 150 -6.99 -14.71 3.76
CA VAL A 150 -7.17 -15.09 2.34
C VAL A 150 -8.32 -14.31 1.69
N TYR A 151 -9.46 -14.16 2.39
CA TYR A 151 -10.61 -13.41 1.87
C TYR A 151 -10.34 -11.92 1.88
N ARG A 152 -9.67 -11.41 2.91
CA ARG A 152 -9.25 -10.02 3.04
C ARG A 152 -8.33 -9.62 1.88
N THR A 153 -7.32 -10.43 1.58
CA THR A 153 -6.38 -10.19 0.49
C THR A 153 -7.08 -10.16 -0.86
N ALA A 154 -7.90 -11.16 -1.17
CA ALA A 154 -8.65 -11.20 -2.43
C ALA A 154 -9.64 -10.03 -2.56
N PHE A 155 -10.32 -9.66 -1.46
CA PHE A 155 -11.23 -8.53 -1.42
C PHE A 155 -10.51 -7.19 -1.65
N ASN A 156 -9.38 -6.96 -0.98
CA ASN A 156 -8.59 -5.74 -1.15
C ASN A 156 -8.11 -5.59 -2.60
N LEU A 157 -7.58 -6.64 -3.20
CA LEU A 157 -7.13 -6.62 -4.59
C LEU A 157 -8.28 -6.32 -5.54
N PHE A 158 -9.45 -6.96 -5.37
CA PHE A 158 -10.59 -6.78 -6.25
C PHE A 158 -11.30 -5.45 -6.05
N ALA A 159 -11.72 -5.16 -4.80
CA ALA A 159 -12.64 -4.05 -4.50
C ALA A 159 -11.93 -2.71 -4.30
N ILE A 160 -10.66 -2.70 -3.87
CA ILE A 160 -9.92 -1.47 -3.53
C ILE A 160 -8.86 -1.17 -4.59
N GLU A 161 -8.11 -2.18 -5.02
CA GLU A 161 -7.02 -1.98 -5.99
C GLU A 161 -7.48 -2.17 -7.46
N GLY A 162 -8.68 -2.72 -7.69
CA GLY A 162 -9.28 -2.83 -9.03
C GLY A 162 -8.72 -3.96 -9.90
N TYR A 163 -8.07 -4.97 -9.28
CA TYR A 163 -7.57 -6.13 -10.01
C TYR A 163 -8.70 -7.01 -10.53
N SER A 164 -8.56 -7.55 -11.74
CA SER A 164 -9.43 -8.60 -12.27
C SER A 164 -9.19 -9.93 -11.54
N HIS A 165 -10.16 -10.83 -11.61
CA HIS A 165 -9.99 -12.17 -11.02
C HIS A 165 -8.83 -12.96 -11.64
N LYS A 166 -8.51 -12.71 -12.91
CA LYS A 166 -7.35 -13.28 -13.58
C LYS A 166 -6.04 -12.80 -12.95
N GLU A 167 -5.89 -11.48 -12.80
CA GLU A 167 -4.70 -10.88 -12.16
C GLU A 167 -4.56 -11.31 -10.69
N ILE A 168 -5.68 -11.44 -9.96
CA ILE A 168 -5.68 -11.95 -8.58
C ILE A 168 -5.24 -13.41 -8.56
N ALA A 169 -5.71 -14.22 -9.49
CA ALA A 169 -5.32 -15.63 -9.60
C ALA A 169 -3.81 -15.78 -9.83
N GLU A 170 -3.26 -15.01 -10.76
CA GLU A 170 -1.82 -14.95 -11.04
C GLU A 170 -1.04 -14.43 -9.82
N ALA A 171 -1.51 -13.34 -9.20
CA ALA A 171 -0.86 -12.72 -8.04
C ALA A 171 -0.86 -13.61 -6.80
N LEU A 172 -1.88 -14.45 -6.58
CA LEU A 172 -2.01 -15.31 -5.39
C LEU A 172 -1.65 -16.78 -5.64
N GLY A 173 -1.39 -17.18 -6.89
CA GLY A 173 -1.12 -18.59 -7.25
C GLY A 173 -2.35 -19.49 -7.09
N ILE A 174 -3.55 -18.96 -7.34
CA ILE A 174 -4.83 -19.69 -7.23
C ILE A 174 -5.56 -19.68 -8.59
N THR A 175 -6.70 -20.36 -8.68
CA THR A 175 -7.54 -20.28 -9.88
C THR A 175 -8.44 -19.05 -9.84
N GLU A 176 -8.92 -18.58 -11.01
CA GLU A 176 -9.90 -17.49 -11.08
C GLU A 176 -11.21 -17.86 -10.35
N ALA A 177 -11.63 -19.12 -10.41
CA ALA A 177 -12.81 -19.60 -9.69
C ALA A 177 -12.63 -19.47 -8.17
N THR A 178 -11.44 -19.80 -7.66
CA THR A 178 -11.06 -19.60 -6.26
C THR A 178 -11.06 -18.12 -5.89
N SER A 179 -10.51 -17.25 -6.74
CA SER A 179 -10.53 -15.80 -6.53
C SER A 179 -11.98 -15.26 -6.42
N ARG A 180 -12.88 -15.68 -7.34
CA ARG A 180 -14.32 -15.32 -7.26
C ARG A 180 -14.95 -15.79 -5.96
N SER A 181 -14.66 -17.03 -5.55
CA SER A 181 -15.19 -17.61 -4.31
C SER A 181 -14.71 -16.82 -3.08
N HIS A 182 -13.43 -16.46 -3.00
CA HIS A 182 -12.87 -15.69 -1.89
C HIS A 182 -13.51 -14.30 -1.79
N VAL A 183 -13.64 -13.57 -2.90
CA VAL A 183 -14.29 -12.26 -2.93
C VAL A 183 -15.78 -12.36 -2.53
N ASN A 184 -16.50 -13.38 -2.99
CA ASN A 184 -17.89 -13.58 -2.62
C ASN A 184 -18.05 -13.89 -1.12
N ARG A 185 -17.20 -14.75 -0.55
CA ARG A 185 -17.20 -15.05 0.90
C ARG A 185 -16.87 -13.81 1.72
N ALA A 186 -15.91 -12.98 1.29
CA ALA A 186 -15.63 -11.70 1.91
C ALA A 186 -16.87 -10.78 1.92
N ARG A 187 -17.54 -10.65 0.78
CA ARG A 187 -18.77 -9.85 0.65
C ARG A 187 -19.87 -10.32 1.58
N THR A 188 -20.13 -11.63 1.62
CA THR A 188 -21.16 -12.23 2.49
C THR A 188 -20.83 -11.92 3.95
N TYR A 189 -19.60 -12.14 4.38
CA TYR A 189 -19.16 -11.83 5.74
C TYR A 189 -19.38 -10.35 6.10
N LEU A 190 -18.97 -9.43 5.23
CA LEU A 190 -19.14 -7.99 5.46
C LEU A 190 -20.61 -7.59 5.51
N GLN A 191 -21.45 -8.13 4.62
CA GLN A 191 -22.90 -7.87 4.62
C GLN A 191 -23.58 -8.34 5.91
N GLU A 192 -23.20 -9.50 6.45
CA GLU A 192 -23.73 -10.01 7.72
C GLU A 192 -23.32 -9.15 8.91
N ARG A 193 -22.09 -8.60 8.89
CA ARG A 193 -21.62 -7.71 9.95
C ARG A 193 -22.29 -6.34 9.89
N ILE A 194 -22.42 -5.75 8.71
CA ILE A 194 -23.10 -4.45 8.52
C ILE A 194 -24.57 -4.51 8.95
N LYS A 195 -25.26 -5.63 8.70
CA LYS A 195 -26.67 -5.80 9.12
C LYS A 195 -26.83 -5.88 10.65
N LYS A 196 -25.77 -6.17 11.38
CA LYS A 196 -25.79 -6.30 12.85
C LYS A 196 -25.34 -5.04 13.57
N MET A 197 -24.87 -4.03 12.82
CA MET A 197 -24.53 -2.69 13.34
C MET A 197 -25.76 -1.79 13.39
#